data_07d970d5eef47c4dd1642684ec47306e
#
_entry.id   07d970d5eef47c4dd1642684ec47306e
#
_cell.length_a   1.000
_cell.length_b   1.000
_cell.length_c   1.000
_cell.angle_alpha   90.00
_cell.angle_beta   90.00
_cell.angle_gamma   90.00
#
_symmetry.space_group_name_H-M   'P 1'
#
loop_
_entity.id
_entity.type
_entity.pdbx_description
1 polymer ?
#
loop_
_entity_poly.entity_id
_entity_poly.type
_entity_poly.pdbx_seq_one_letter_code
_entity_poly.pdbx_strand_id
1 'polypeptide(L)'
;MLVSKVAALFLALATTVCAYPGVPSKIGDLIDNWAPLVKLAQNEPWKPSSVDYFLSHCKLEGCFSELTSSSLERCDNNSFIVTRDNISCPACTEPAILRGQDPSSPNNAVPTYVIYREHNNFLEVAYWMFFPYNRGKQACLGYYFTKCPCSTLFGTCLCPKMRCIGFVSTFGHHVGDWEKVYLRFQKVNTDYQIYSIYLSMHNSAITEKFGGEFLWQGGQFKKGDKTLAMYGGTHAIVYCAAGSHGMWPDTGRHEYLKLSNGYTLVDHTSSGTSWHTWEYLKPVPYDPSGQYSGDFKFLGFQGRWGNKKDGCGISTTVEELSGECRLNNGPEGPSGFPF
;
A
#
# COMPACT_ATOMS: atom_id res chain seq x y z
N MET A 1 -61.17 20.22 -18.69
CA MET A 1 -59.80 20.69 -18.49
C MET A 1 -59.37 20.29 -17.08
N LEU A 2 -58.74 19.16 -16.93
CA LEU A 2 -58.13 18.72 -15.66
C LEU A 2 -56.62 19.04 -15.72
N VAL A 3 -56.15 19.92 -14.85
CA VAL A 3 -54.74 20.22 -14.70
C VAL A 3 -54.19 19.27 -13.63
N SER A 4 -53.42 18.29 -14.05
CA SER A 4 -52.68 17.37 -13.17
C SER A 4 -51.49 18.09 -12.60
N LYS A 5 -51.46 18.31 -11.26
CA LYS A 5 -50.28 18.76 -10.53
C LYS A 5 -49.39 17.56 -10.25
N VAL A 6 -48.26 17.48 -10.95
CA VAL A 6 -47.18 16.55 -10.61
C VAL A 6 -46.36 17.19 -9.47
N ALA A 7 -46.51 16.64 -8.28
CA ALA A 7 -45.66 17.01 -7.15
C ALA A 7 -44.33 16.25 -7.28
N ALA A 8 -43.27 16.95 -7.58
CA ALA A 8 -41.87 16.41 -7.52
C ALA A 8 -41.46 16.21 -6.05
N LEU A 9 -41.39 14.96 -5.66
CA LEU A 9 -40.88 14.58 -4.35
C LEU A 9 -39.33 14.64 -4.41
N PHE A 10 -38.75 15.71 -3.91
CA PHE A 10 -37.32 15.77 -3.65
C PHE A 10 -37.01 14.88 -2.44
N LEU A 11 -36.50 13.67 -2.68
CA LEU A 11 -35.86 12.87 -1.66
C LEU A 11 -34.52 13.54 -1.33
N ALA A 12 -34.48 14.31 -0.23
CA ALA A 12 -33.22 14.72 0.38
C ALA A 12 -32.56 13.46 0.95
N LEU A 13 -31.58 12.92 0.25
CA LEU A 13 -30.65 11.96 0.82
C LEU A 13 -29.92 12.70 1.96
N ALA A 14 -30.34 12.43 3.19
CA ALA A 14 -29.56 12.80 4.36
C ALA A 14 -28.24 12.02 4.28
N THR A 15 -27.18 12.67 3.81
CA THR A 15 -25.81 12.17 3.98
C THR A 15 -25.56 12.15 5.49
N THR A 16 -25.50 10.97 6.06
CA THR A 16 -25.02 10.78 7.43
C THR A 16 -23.57 11.24 7.44
N VAL A 17 -23.35 12.47 7.93
CA VAL A 17 -22.01 13.00 8.17
C VAL A 17 -21.39 12.09 9.23
N CYS A 18 -20.43 11.27 8.88
CA CYS A 18 -19.60 10.54 9.83
C CYS A 18 -18.76 11.58 10.61
N ALA A 19 -19.20 11.94 11.79
CA ALA A 19 -18.46 12.84 12.65
C ALA A 19 -17.33 12.07 13.35
N TYR A 20 -16.10 12.34 12.97
CA TYR A 20 -14.92 11.79 13.65
C TYR A 20 -14.61 12.63 14.90
N PRO A 21 -14.53 12.02 16.09
CA PRO A 21 -14.22 12.77 17.31
C PRO A 21 -12.90 13.54 17.18
N GLY A 22 -12.96 14.86 17.41
CA GLY A 22 -11.78 15.73 17.35
C GLY A 22 -11.32 16.14 15.95
N VAL A 23 -11.97 15.68 14.89
CA VAL A 23 -11.70 16.12 13.50
C VAL A 23 -12.71 17.20 13.12
N PRO A 24 -12.29 18.38 12.62
CA PRO A 24 -13.22 19.39 12.11
C PRO A 24 -14.10 18.80 10.99
N SER A 25 -15.41 19.03 11.04
CA SER A 25 -16.37 18.41 10.11
C SER A 25 -15.99 18.62 8.65
N LYS A 26 -15.57 19.82 8.29
CA LYS A 26 -15.12 20.15 6.94
C LYS A 26 -13.92 19.32 6.45
N ILE A 27 -12.99 19.03 7.35
CA ILE A 27 -11.83 18.14 7.05
C ILE A 27 -12.31 16.70 6.96
N GLY A 28 -13.20 16.27 7.87
CA GLY A 28 -13.81 14.95 7.81
C GLY A 28 -14.52 14.70 6.49
N ASP A 29 -15.34 15.63 6.02
CA ASP A 29 -16.04 15.55 4.74
C ASP A 29 -15.08 15.43 3.55
N LEU A 30 -13.95 16.13 3.57
CA LEU A 30 -12.92 16.01 2.54
C LEU A 30 -12.24 14.63 2.57
N ILE A 31 -11.92 14.15 3.78
CA ILE A 31 -11.32 12.82 3.97
C ILE A 31 -12.26 11.73 3.44
N ASP A 32 -13.55 11.78 3.74
CA ASP A 32 -14.53 10.80 3.28
C ASP A 32 -14.72 10.86 1.75
N ASN A 33 -14.99 12.05 1.24
CA ASN A 33 -15.35 12.25 -0.16
C ASN A 33 -14.20 11.97 -1.15
N TRP A 34 -12.95 12.04 -0.71
CA TRP A 34 -11.79 11.87 -1.57
C TRP A 34 -10.96 10.64 -1.25
N ALA A 35 -11.39 9.79 -0.31
CA ALA A 35 -10.71 8.52 -0.04
C ALA A 35 -10.60 7.66 -1.31
N PRO A 36 -9.44 7.06 -1.61
CA PRO A 36 -9.24 6.32 -2.85
C PRO A 36 -10.07 5.04 -2.89
N LEU A 37 -10.51 4.63 -4.09
CA LEU A 37 -10.94 3.27 -4.34
C LEU A 37 -9.72 2.40 -4.66
N VAL A 38 -9.38 1.47 -3.79
CA VAL A 38 -8.28 0.54 -4.03
C VAL A 38 -8.77 -0.73 -4.69
N LYS A 39 -8.17 -1.09 -5.84
CA LYS A 39 -8.38 -2.37 -6.51
C LYS A 39 -7.24 -3.30 -6.15
N LEU A 40 -7.50 -4.28 -5.30
CA LEU A 40 -6.55 -5.37 -5.07
C LEU A 40 -6.37 -6.17 -6.35
N ALA A 41 -5.21 -6.78 -6.55
CA ALA A 41 -4.98 -7.64 -7.69
C ALA A 41 -5.97 -8.83 -7.70
N GLN A 42 -6.27 -9.34 -8.88
CA GLN A 42 -7.14 -10.52 -9.00
C GLN A 42 -6.48 -11.72 -8.30
N ASN A 43 -7.25 -12.41 -7.47
CA ASN A 43 -6.80 -13.54 -6.66
C ASN A 43 -5.66 -13.20 -5.69
N GLU A 44 -5.55 -11.94 -5.23
CA GLU A 44 -4.57 -11.55 -4.22
C GLU A 44 -4.77 -12.35 -2.92
N PRO A 45 -3.77 -13.17 -2.52
CA PRO A 45 -3.89 -13.97 -1.32
C PRO A 45 -3.46 -13.24 -0.06
N TRP A 46 -2.68 -12.17 -0.19
CA TRP A 46 -2.18 -11.35 0.93
C TRP A 46 -2.95 -10.05 0.97
N LYS A 47 -4.01 -10.04 1.76
CA LYS A 47 -4.96 -8.95 1.86
C LYS A 47 -4.57 -7.98 2.97
N PRO A 48 -5.09 -6.74 2.96
CA PRO A 48 -4.89 -5.81 4.05
C PRO A 48 -5.48 -6.35 5.36
N SER A 49 -5.17 -5.70 6.47
CA SER A 49 -5.81 -6.01 7.76
C SER A 49 -5.83 -4.79 8.68
N SER A 50 -6.53 -4.94 9.81
CA SER A 50 -6.35 -4.01 10.93
C SER A 50 -5.00 -4.25 11.62
N VAL A 51 -4.46 -3.20 12.22
CA VAL A 51 -3.29 -3.28 13.11
C VAL A 51 -3.58 -4.21 14.29
N ASP A 52 -4.77 -4.14 14.88
CA ASP A 52 -5.16 -4.97 16.01
C ASP A 52 -5.14 -6.46 15.64
N TYR A 53 -5.63 -6.82 14.45
CA TYR A 53 -5.54 -8.19 13.95
C TYR A 53 -4.09 -8.65 13.90
N PHE A 54 -3.20 -7.84 13.33
CA PHE A 54 -1.79 -8.17 13.23
C PHE A 54 -1.11 -8.30 14.60
N LEU A 55 -1.28 -7.31 15.48
CA LEU A 55 -0.66 -7.29 16.81
C LEU A 55 -1.08 -8.48 17.66
N SER A 56 -2.33 -8.97 17.54
CA SER A 56 -2.82 -10.14 18.28
C SER A 56 -2.06 -11.44 18.00
N HIS A 57 -1.39 -11.52 16.83
CA HIS A 57 -0.60 -12.68 16.40
C HIS A 57 0.92 -12.45 16.52
N CYS A 58 1.32 -11.31 17.02
CA CYS A 58 2.73 -10.92 17.10
C CYS A 58 3.24 -10.91 18.55
N LYS A 59 4.54 -10.78 18.68
CA LYS A 59 5.27 -10.47 19.91
C LYS A 59 6.26 -9.34 19.64
N LEU A 60 6.73 -8.72 20.69
CA LEU A 60 7.73 -7.66 20.60
C LEU A 60 9.12 -8.24 20.91
N GLU A 61 10.10 -7.93 20.06
CA GLU A 61 11.50 -8.26 20.26
C GLU A 61 12.35 -6.99 20.33
N GLY A 62 13.36 -6.97 21.21
CA GLY A 62 14.21 -5.79 21.42
C GLY A 62 13.60 -4.74 22.36
N CYS A 63 12.45 -5.00 22.94
CA CYS A 63 11.80 -4.15 23.92
C CYS A 63 11.25 -5.01 25.06
N PHE A 64 11.33 -4.55 26.31
CA PHE A 64 10.96 -5.31 27.50
C PHE A 64 9.46 -5.30 27.85
N SER A 65 8.63 -4.72 27.02
CA SER A 65 7.20 -4.58 27.26
C SER A 65 6.40 -5.68 26.57
N GLU A 66 5.26 -6.06 27.16
CA GLU A 66 4.27 -6.84 26.44
C GLU A 66 3.75 -6.05 25.23
N LEU A 67 3.42 -6.76 24.16
CA LEU A 67 2.91 -6.14 22.93
C LEU A 67 1.47 -5.65 23.14
N THR A 68 1.33 -4.37 23.38
CA THR A 68 0.06 -3.65 23.38
C THR A 68 0.21 -2.38 22.57
N SER A 69 -0.86 -1.80 22.09
CA SER A 69 -0.78 -0.49 21.38
C SER A 69 -0.11 0.60 22.23
N SER A 70 -0.26 0.53 23.56
CA SER A 70 0.34 1.48 24.50
C SER A 70 1.80 1.21 24.86
N SER A 71 2.30 -0.03 24.66
CA SER A 71 3.71 -0.36 24.93
C SER A 71 4.63 0.03 23.78
N LEU A 72 4.10 0.13 22.57
CA LEU A 72 4.87 0.45 21.36
C LEU A 72 5.54 1.82 21.41
N GLU A 73 4.95 2.81 22.08
CA GLU A 73 5.52 4.16 22.26
C GLU A 73 6.84 4.19 23.03
N ARG A 74 7.15 3.12 23.77
CA ARG A 74 8.33 3.04 24.64
C ARG A 74 9.49 2.30 24.01
N CYS A 75 9.31 1.80 22.81
CA CYS A 75 10.29 0.97 22.12
C CYS A 75 11.11 1.81 21.13
N ASP A 76 12.39 1.55 21.08
CA ASP A 76 13.31 2.24 20.18
C ASP A 76 13.28 1.65 18.74
N ASN A 77 14.09 2.23 17.86
CA ASN A 77 14.22 1.82 16.46
C ASN A 77 14.87 0.45 16.26
N ASN A 78 15.43 -0.18 17.32
CA ASN A 78 15.97 -1.54 17.27
C ASN A 78 14.94 -2.61 17.63
N SER A 79 13.72 -2.19 17.96
CA SER A 79 12.62 -3.07 18.31
C SER A 79 11.90 -3.60 17.06
N PHE A 80 11.38 -4.81 17.15
CA PHE A 80 10.68 -5.49 16.07
C PHE A 80 9.35 -6.08 16.55
N ILE A 81 8.27 -5.84 15.79
CA ILE A 81 7.01 -6.56 15.95
C ILE A 81 7.08 -7.81 15.08
N VAL A 82 7.35 -8.96 15.68
CA VAL A 82 7.56 -10.21 14.94
C VAL A 82 6.38 -11.16 15.09
N THR A 83 6.12 -11.99 14.07
CA THR A 83 5.09 -13.02 14.17
C THR A 83 5.46 -14.07 15.23
N ARG A 84 4.45 -14.61 15.90
CA ARG A 84 4.65 -15.76 16.80
C ARG A 84 4.89 -17.05 16.03
N ASP A 85 4.40 -17.12 14.81
CA ASP A 85 4.60 -18.23 13.89
C ASP A 85 5.98 -18.21 13.24
N ASN A 86 6.55 -19.36 12.99
CA ASN A 86 7.82 -19.49 12.29
C ASN A 86 7.60 -19.32 10.78
N ILE A 87 8.17 -18.25 10.20
CA ILE A 87 8.10 -17.94 8.78
C ILE A 87 9.43 -18.18 8.04
N SER A 88 10.49 -18.57 8.75
CA SER A 88 11.86 -18.65 8.22
C SER A 88 12.13 -19.87 7.36
N CYS A 89 11.18 -20.80 7.26
CA CYS A 89 11.36 -22.03 6.51
C CYS A 89 10.79 -21.92 5.09
N PRO A 90 11.61 -22.12 4.02
CA PRO A 90 11.14 -22.06 2.63
C PRO A 90 10.04 -23.09 2.28
N ALA A 91 9.95 -24.17 3.06
CA ALA A 91 8.95 -25.23 2.91
C ALA A 91 7.79 -25.12 3.89
N CYS A 92 7.80 -24.11 4.79
CA CYS A 92 6.73 -23.92 5.77
C CYS A 92 5.49 -23.37 5.08
N THR A 93 4.35 -23.86 5.51
CA THR A 93 3.05 -23.28 5.13
C THR A 93 3.01 -21.86 5.68
N GLU A 94 2.71 -20.89 4.82
CA GLU A 94 2.56 -19.49 5.25
C GLU A 94 1.45 -19.43 6.33
N PRO A 95 1.71 -18.84 7.52
CA PRO A 95 0.73 -18.74 8.57
C PRO A 95 -0.52 -17.98 8.12
N ALA A 96 -1.67 -18.33 8.65
CA ALA A 96 -2.95 -17.72 8.26
C ALA A 96 -2.97 -16.20 8.46
N ILE A 97 -2.26 -15.70 9.48
CA ILE A 97 -2.12 -14.26 9.72
C ILE A 97 -1.62 -13.49 8.51
N LEU A 98 -0.71 -14.06 7.73
CA LEU A 98 -0.12 -13.40 6.55
C LEU A 98 -1.15 -13.16 5.44
N ARG A 99 -2.30 -13.86 5.49
CA ARG A 99 -3.39 -13.71 4.52
C ARG A 99 -4.23 -12.45 4.73
N GLY A 100 -4.10 -11.80 5.91
CA GLY A 100 -4.88 -10.62 6.23
C GLY A 100 -6.38 -10.87 6.28
N GLN A 101 -7.16 -9.84 6.00
CA GLN A 101 -8.62 -9.83 6.07
C GLN A 101 -9.20 -9.31 4.75
N ASP A 102 -10.23 -9.95 4.24
CA ASP A 102 -10.87 -9.50 2.99
C ASP A 102 -11.67 -8.20 3.23
N PRO A 103 -11.29 -7.08 2.63
CA PRO A 103 -11.99 -5.82 2.86
C PRO A 103 -13.36 -5.76 2.20
N SER A 104 -13.69 -6.69 1.29
CA SER A 104 -15.03 -6.80 0.70
C SER A 104 -15.99 -7.66 1.52
N SER A 105 -15.48 -8.34 2.56
CA SER A 105 -16.32 -9.15 3.44
C SER A 105 -17.06 -8.26 4.46
N PRO A 106 -18.37 -8.36 4.58
CA PRO A 106 -19.14 -7.54 5.53
C PRO A 106 -18.78 -7.82 7.00
N ASN A 107 -18.07 -8.92 7.27
CA ASN A 107 -17.63 -9.30 8.60
C ASN A 107 -16.25 -8.72 8.97
N ASN A 108 -15.58 -8.06 8.03
CA ASN A 108 -14.24 -7.52 8.22
C ASN A 108 -14.26 -5.99 8.17
N ALA A 109 -14.07 -5.33 9.29
CA ALA A 109 -13.79 -3.91 9.33
C ALA A 109 -12.29 -3.68 9.11
N VAL A 110 -11.85 -3.62 7.85
CA VAL A 110 -10.45 -3.35 7.50
C VAL A 110 -10.24 -1.84 7.42
N PRO A 111 -9.56 -1.22 8.39
CA PRO A 111 -9.45 0.23 8.45
C PRO A 111 -8.42 0.77 7.45
N THR A 112 -8.67 1.99 6.99
CA THR A 112 -7.66 2.87 6.42
C THR A 112 -7.33 3.94 7.46
N TYR A 113 -6.07 4.02 7.86
CA TYR A 113 -5.60 4.99 8.85
C TYR A 113 -5.28 6.30 8.15
N VAL A 114 -5.90 7.39 8.57
CA VAL A 114 -5.75 8.67 7.87
C VAL A 114 -5.03 9.66 8.77
N ILE A 115 -3.83 10.05 8.35
CA ILE A 115 -3.07 11.10 9.03
C ILE A 115 -3.21 12.36 8.19
N TYR A 116 -3.63 13.47 8.82
CA TYR A 116 -3.80 14.74 8.13
C TYR A 116 -3.13 15.89 8.87
N ARG A 117 -2.73 16.92 8.11
CA ARG A 117 -2.23 18.18 8.67
C ARG A 117 -2.55 19.37 7.77
N GLU A 118 -2.70 20.52 8.38
CA GLU A 118 -2.61 21.79 7.67
C GLU A 118 -1.14 22.23 7.67
N HIS A 119 -0.56 22.43 6.50
CA HIS A 119 0.83 22.85 6.34
C HIS A 119 0.97 23.80 5.16
N ASN A 120 1.60 24.95 5.40
CA ASN A 120 1.64 26.04 4.44
C ASN A 120 0.22 26.41 3.96
N ASN A 121 -0.05 26.39 2.69
CA ASN A 121 -1.36 26.70 2.12
C ASN A 121 -2.13 25.44 1.71
N PHE A 122 -1.84 24.28 2.34
CA PHE A 122 -2.46 23.02 2.00
C PHE A 122 -3.01 22.30 3.23
N LEU A 123 -4.09 21.56 3.00
CA LEU A 123 -4.46 20.41 3.81
C LEU A 123 -3.87 19.19 3.14
N GLU A 124 -3.01 18.48 3.84
CA GLU A 124 -2.36 17.23 3.40
C GLU A 124 -3.02 16.06 4.11
N VAL A 125 -3.42 15.05 3.36
CA VAL A 125 -4.14 13.87 3.86
C VAL A 125 -3.45 12.60 3.35
N ALA A 126 -2.96 11.77 4.26
CA ALA A 126 -2.29 10.51 3.98
C ALA A 126 -3.20 9.35 4.36
N TYR A 127 -3.59 8.54 3.39
CA TYR A 127 -4.36 7.30 3.58
C TYR A 127 -3.37 6.14 3.66
N TRP A 128 -3.20 5.60 4.86
CA TRP A 128 -2.31 4.49 5.15
C TRP A 128 -3.06 3.18 5.24
N MET A 129 -2.56 2.18 4.54
CA MET A 129 -3.12 0.85 4.43
C MET A 129 -2.11 -0.16 4.94
N PHE A 130 -2.54 -1.00 5.88
CA PHE A 130 -1.67 -2.01 6.49
C PHE A 130 -1.94 -3.39 5.89
N PHE A 131 -0.87 -4.09 5.53
CA PHE A 131 -0.89 -5.48 5.11
C PHE A 131 0.00 -6.30 6.05
N PRO A 132 -0.43 -7.49 6.51
CA PRO A 132 0.40 -8.32 7.38
C PRO A 132 1.67 -8.84 6.73
N TYR A 133 1.73 -8.86 5.40
CA TYR A 133 2.82 -9.46 4.66
C TYR A 133 2.96 -8.88 3.26
N ASN A 134 4.20 -8.57 2.89
CA ASN A 134 4.61 -8.29 1.51
C ASN A 134 5.30 -9.54 0.95
N ARG A 135 4.75 -10.10 -0.11
CA ARG A 135 5.41 -11.15 -0.86
C ARG A 135 6.42 -10.58 -1.83
N GLY A 136 7.67 -10.84 -1.59
CA GLY A 136 8.75 -10.44 -2.48
C GLY A 136 8.62 -10.94 -3.91
N LYS A 137 9.57 -10.57 -4.75
CA LYS A 137 9.57 -10.88 -6.18
C LYS A 137 10.50 -12.06 -6.48
N GLN A 138 10.10 -12.89 -7.43
CA GLN A 138 10.97 -13.91 -7.96
C GLN A 138 12.10 -13.27 -8.78
N ALA A 139 13.32 -13.74 -8.57
CA ALA A 139 14.48 -13.34 -9.36
C ALA A 139 15.22 -14.58 -9.88
N CYS A 140 15.75 -14.50 -11.08
CA CYS A 140 16.63 -15.51 -11.65
C CYS A 140 18.03 -15.37 -11.07
N LEU A 141 18.50 -16.40 -10.39
CA LEU A 141 19.87 -16.51 -9.88
C LEU A 141 20.70 -17.33 -10.88
N GLY A 142 21.28 -16.66 -11.86
CA GLY A 142 22.02 -17.26 -12.94
C GLY A 142 21.88 -16.49 -14.25
N TYR A 143 22.04 -17.21 -15.38
CA TYR A 143 21.88 -16.59 -16.69
C TYR A 143 20.42 -16.46 -17.07
N TYR A 144 20.01 -15.26 -17.44
CA TYR A 144 18.66 -15.01 -17.93
C TYR A 144 18.69 -14.67 -19.43
N PHE A 145 17.94 -15.42 -20.23
CA PHE A 145 17.83 -15.19 -21.67
C PHE A 145 16.66 -14.26 -21.98
N THR A 146 16.96 -13.09 -22.51
CA THR A 146 15.95 -12.13 -22.96
C THR A 146 15.35 -12.49 -24.31
N LYS A 147 16.10 -13.26 -25.14
CA LYS A 147 15.67 -13.75 -26.45
C LYS A 147 15.91 -15.26 -26.53
N CYS A 148 14.99 -15.98 -27.15
CA CYS A 148 15.19 -17.38 -27.47
C CYS A 148 16.26 -17.48 -28.57
N PRO A 149 17.36 -18.24 -28.36
CA PRO A 149 18.26 -18.54 -29.47
C PRO A 149 17.51 -19.44 -30.49
N CYS A 150 17.26 -18.89 -31.68
CA CYS A 150 16.75 -19.68 -32.79
C CYS A 150 17.94 -20.32 -33.51
N SER A 151 18.04 -21.66 -33.46
CA SER A 151 18.99 -22.41 -34.28
C SER A 151 18.44 -22.51 -35.71
N THR A 152 19.13 -21.87 -36.66
CA THR A 152 18.77 -21.91 -38.09
C THR A 152 18.99 -23.26 -38.75
N LEU A 153 19.58 -24.24 -38.05
CA LEU A 153 19.93 -25.54 -38.66
C LEU A 153 18.74 -26.47 -38.96
N PHE A 154 17.58 -26.25 -38.31
CA PHE A 154 16.38 -27.07 -38.51
C PHE A 154 15.07 -26.25 -38.53
N GLY A 155 15.10 -24.94 -38.67
CA GLY A 155 13.90 -24.10 -38.72
C GLY A 155 13.05 -24.10 -37.46
N THR A 156 13.52 -24.70 -36.37
CA THR A 156 12.83 -24.76 -35.09
C THR A 156 13.53 -23.86 -34.06
N CYS A 157 12.79 -22.91 -33.51
CA CYS A 157 13.24 -22.15 -32.35
C CYS A 157 13.10 -23.01 -31.10
N LEU A 158 14.19 -23.55 -30.59
CA LEU A 158 14.22 -24.19 -29.29
C LEU A 158 14.26 -23.13 -28.21
N CYS A 159 13.07 -22.66 -27.81
CA CYS A 159 12.93 -21.87 -26.57
C CYS A 159 12.93 -22.85 -25.40
N PRO A 160 13.92 -22.83 -24.51
CA PRO A 160 13.79 -23.53 -23.24
C PRO A 160 12.56 -22.97 -22.52
N LYS A 161 11.72 -23.85 -21.99
CA LYS A 161 10.55 -23.46 -21.19
C LYS A 161 10.93 -22.56 -19.99
N MET A 162 12.21 -22.62 -19.59
CA MET A 162 12.79 -21.78 -18.54
C MET A 162 13.81 -20.83 -19.16
N ARG A 163 13.52 -19.55 -19.07
CA ARG A 163 14.44 -18.48 -19.49
C ARG A 163 15.60 -18.25 -18.51
N CYS A 164 15.60 -18.93 -17.36
CA CYS A 164 16.60 -18.85 -16.32
C CYS A 164 17.42 -20.14 -16.30
N ILE A 165 18.73 -20.06 -16.61
CA ILE A 165 19.69 -21.13 -16.34
C ILE A 165 20.31 -20.87 -14.99
N GLY A 166 19.95 -21.66 -13.99
CA GLY A 166 20.22 -21.52 -12.58
C GLY A 166 18.96 -21.88 -11.81
N PHE A 167 18.69 -21.13 -10.76
CA PHE A 167 17.45 -21.31 -10.02
C PHE A 167 16.73 -19.97 -9.83
N VAL A 168 15.42 -20.05 -9.58
CA VAL A 168 14.58 -18.90 -9.27
C VAL A 168 14.36 -18.89 -7.78
N SER A 169 14.60 -17.76 -7.14
CA SER A 169 14.29 -17.56 -5.72
C SER A 169 13.51 -16.28 -5.52
N THR A 170 12.79 -16.18 -4.43
CA THR A 170 12.01 -14.98 -4.07
C THR A 170 12.83 -14.13 -3.10
N PHE A 171 12.88 -12.84 -3.37
CA PHE A 171 13.56 -11.83 -2.57
C PHE A 171 12.58 -10.74 -2.19
N GLY A 172 12.90 -10.01 -1.12
CA GLY A 172 12.11 -8.86 -0.71
C GLY A 172 10.86 -9.22 0.09
N HIS A 173 10.74 -10.47 0.57
CA HIS A 173 9.68 -10.76 1.52
C HIS A 173 9.87 -9.92 2.78
N HIS A 174 8.79 -9.43 3.33
CA HIS A 174 8.77 -8.93 4.70
C HIS A 174 7.40 -9.08 5.35
N VAL A 175 7.41 -9.31 6.65
CA VAL A 175 6.22 -9.28 7.48
C VAL A 175 5.91 -7.82 7.79
N GLY A 176 4.61 -7.49 7.80
CA GLY A 176 4.14 -6.12 7.89
C GLY A 176 4.46 -5.31 6.65
N ASP A 177 3.51 -4.52 6.20
CA ASP A 177 3.67 -3.66 5.03
C ASP A 177 2.75 -2.46 5.17
N TRP A 178 3.27 -1.27 4.89
CA TRP A 178 2.53 -0.02 4.98
C TRP A 178 2.54 0.68 3.63
N GLU A 179 1.39 0.65 2.97
CA GLU A 179 1.18 1.34 1.72
C GLU A 179 0.36 2.61 1.89
N LYS A 180 0.52 3.55 0.99
CA LYS A 180 -0.07 4.88 1.16
C LYS A 180 -0.46 5.56 -0.13
N VAL A 181 -1.49 6.37 -0.02
CA VAL A 181 -1.91 7.34 -1.03
C VAL A 181 -2.04 8.69 -0.33
N TYR A 182 -1.51 9.75 -0.93
CA TYR A 182 -1.63 11.09 -0.38
C TYR A 182 -2.48 11.98 -1.25
N LEU A 183 -3.27 12.83 -0.61
CA LEU A 183 -3.98 13.92 -1.28
C LEU A 183 -3.56 15.26 -0.70
N ARG A 184 -3.52 16.26 -1.56
CA ARG A 184 -3.33 17.66 -1.17
C ARG A 184 -4.53 18.46 -1.62
N PHE A 185 -5.02 19.30 -0.73
CA PHE A 185 -6.07 20.27 -0.99
C PHE A 185 -5.50 21.66 -0.77
N GLN A 186 -5.56 22.50 -1.80
CA GLN A 186 -5.11 23.88 -1.70
C GLN A 186 -6.14 24.72 -0.94
N LYS A 187 -5.69 25.50 0.01
CA LYS A 187 -6.54 26.44 0.74
C LYS A 187 -6.86 27.64 -0.16
N VAL A 188 -8.13 27.86 -0.41
CA VAL A 188 -8.64 28.98 -1.18
C VAL A 188 -9.65 29.72 -0.31
N ASN A 189 -9.26 30.90 0.20
CA ASN A 189 -10.01 31.64 1.21
C ASN A 189 -10.22 30.79 2.48
N THR A 190 -11.47 30.48 2.82
CA THR A 190 -11.86 29.63 3.97
C THR A 190 -12.09 28.17 3.58
N ASP A 191 -11.90 27.81 2.30
CA ASP A 191 -12.20 26.50 1.74
C ASP A 191 -10.94 25.76 1.28
N TYR A 192 -11.11 24.47 0.99
CA TYR A 192 -10.10 23.61 0.41
C TYR A 192 -10.57 23.09 -0.94
N GLN A 193 -9.71 23.15 -1.94
CA GLN A 193 -9.95 22.59 -3.27
C GLN A 193 -8.92 21.50 -3.53
N ILE A 194 -9.37 20.38 -4.09
CA ILE A 194 -8.46 19.30 -4.46
C ILE A 194 -7.37 19.82 -5.40
N TYR A 195 -6.14 19.50 -5.09
CA TYR A 195 -4.97 19.96 -5.83
C TYR A 195 -4.22 18.80 -6.50
N SER A 196 -3.87 17.77 -5.73
CA SER A 196 -3.11 16.64 -6.27
C SER A 196 -3.34 15.35 -5.47
N ILE A 197 -2.98 14.24 -6.11
CA ILE A 197 -2.83 12.92 -5.49
C ILE A 197 -1.41 12.41 -5.76
N TYR A 198 -0.80 11.78 -4.76
CA TYR A 198 0.51 11.16 -4.87
C TYR A 198 0.40 9.66 -4.63
N LEU A 199 0.87 8.86 -5.58
CA LEU A 199 0.89 7.40 -5.52
C LEU A 199 2.31 6.94 -5.23
N SER A 200 2.49 6.14 -4.16
CA SER A 200 3.79 5.59 -3.79
C SER A 200 3.87 4.09 -4.10
N MET A 201 5.04 3.66 -4.53
CA MET A 201 5.37 2.26 -4.77
C MET A 201 6.86 2.04 -4.60
N HIS A 202 7.26 0.95 -3.95
CA HIS A 202 8.65 0.61 -3.71
C HIS A 202 9.48 1.78 -3.11
N ASN A 203 10.57 2.16 -3.76
CA ASN A 203 11.42 3.29 -3.33
C ASN A 203 11.07 4.59 -4.07
N SER A 204 11.66 5.71 -3.62
CA SER A 204 11.40 7.04 -4.18
C SER A 204 11.68 7.13 -5.68
N ALA A 205 12.76 6.52 -6.18
CA ALA A 205 13.13 6.58 -7.60
C ALA A 205 12.09 5.87 -8.50
N ILE A 206 11.55 4.73 -8.05
CA ILE A 206 10.50 4.00 -8.75
C ILE A 206 9.19 4.77 -8.66
N THR A 207 8.87 5.30 -7.49
CA THR A 207 7.69 6.15 -7.26
C THR A 207 7.69 7.35 -8.20
N GLU A 208 8.77 8.12 -8.28
CA GLU A 208 8.84 9.30 -9.16
C GLU A 208 8.69 8.95 -10.64
N LYS A 209 9.22 7.82 -11.05
CA LYS A 209 9.16 7.36 -12.44
C LYS A 209 7.78 6.90 -12.87
N PHE A 210 7.09 6.13 -12.06
CA PHE A 210 5.86 5.41 -12.45
C PHE A 210 4.59 5.93 -11.76
N GLY A 211 4.69 6.43 -10.54
CA GLY A 211 3.65 7.04 -9.73
C GLY A 211 3.91 8.52 -9.48
N GLY A 212 4.15 8.88 -8.22
CA GLY A 212 4.42 10.25 -7.80
C GLY A 212 3.17 11.13 -7.85
N GLU A 213 3.35 12.42 -8.08
CA GLU A 213 2.27 13.40 -8.02
C GLU A 213 1.50 13.52 -9.35
N PHE A 214 0.18 13.40 -9.27
CA PHE A 214 -0.78 13.68 -10.33
C PHE A 214 -1.57 14.93 -9.94
N LEU A 215 -1.60 15.94 -10.79
CA LEU A 215 -2.31 17.21 -10.56
C LEU A 215 -3.77 17.10 -10.97
N TRP A 216 -4.65 17.77 -10.22
CA TRP A 216 -6.07 17.87 -10.56
C TRP A 216 -6.30 18.85 -11.70
N GLN A 217 -6.81 18.35 -12.82
CA GLN A 217 -7.01 19.14 -14.03
C GLN A 217 -8.26 18.67 -14.77
N GLY A 218 -9.24 19.58 -14.93
CA GLY A 218 -10.44 19.28 -15.71
C GLY A 218 -11.27 18.10 -15.18
N GLY A 219 -11.38 17.96 -13.86
CA GLY A 219 -12.17 16.89 -13.21
C GLY A 219 -11.46 15.56 -13.06
N GLN A 220 -10.14 15.49 -13.29
CA GLN A 220 -9.35 14.26 -13.19
C GLN A 220 -7.93 14.54 -12.71
N PHE A 221 -7.28 13.53 -12.12
CA PHE A 221 -5.85 13.58 -11.79
C PHE A 221 -5.00 13.19 -12.99
N LYS A 222 -4.02 14.03 -13.37
CA LYS A 222 -3.17 13.85 -14.56
C LYS A 222 -1.68 14.00 -14.25
N LYS A 223 -0.85 13.16 -14.89
CA LYS A 223 0.61 13.27 -14.92
C LYS A 223 1.11 12.92 -16.32
N GLY A 224 1.55 13.93 -17.10
CA GLY A 224 1.86 13.73 -18.51
C GLY A 224 0.62 13.28 -19.29
N ASP A 225 0.74 12.17 -19.98
CA ASP A 225 -0.34 11.50 -20.73
C ASP A 225 -1.20 10.56 -19.88
N LYS A 226 -0.79 10.28 -18.64
CA LYS A 226 -1.52 9.43 -17.72
C LYS A 226 -2.64 10.18 -17.02
N THR A 227 -3.78 9.50 -16.89
CA THR A 227 -4.97 10.00 -16.18
C THR A 227 -5.48 8.91 -15.27
N LEU A 228 -5.78 9.26 -14.00
CA LEU A 228 -6.41 8.31 -13.08
C LEU A 228 -7.89 8.15 -13.40
N ALA A 229 -8.36 6.92 -13.37
CA ALA A 229 -9.78 6.64 -13.38
C ALA A 229 -10.42 7.09 -12.05
N MET A 230 -11.67 7.55 -12.11
CA MET A 230 -12.42 8.05 -10.95
C MET A 230 -13.68 7.22 -10.73
N TYR A 231 -14.01 6.97 -9.47
CA TYR A 231 -15.27 6.39 -9.05
C TYR A 231 -16.11 7.49 -8.38
N GLY A 232 -17.40 7.61 -8.76
CA GLY A 232 -18.28 8.64 -8.18
C GLY A 232 -17.85 10.10 -8.40
N GLY A 233 -16.83 10.34 -9.23
CA GLY A 233 -16.30 11.68 -9.53
C GLY A 233 -15.24 12.21 -8.55
N THR A 234 -15.10 11.61 -7.35
CA THR A 234 -14.18 12.09 -6.31
C THR A 234 -13.17 11.04 -5.85
N HIS A 235 -13.52 9.76 -5.90
CA HIS A 235 -12.63 8.68 -5.46
C HIS A 235 -11.69 8.26 -6.60
N ALA A 236 -10.41 8.57 -6.49
CA ALA A 236 -9.43 8.07 -7.44
C ALA A 236 -9.32 6.55 -7.35
N ILE A 237 -9.33 5.86 -8.51
CA ILE A 237 -9.10 4.42 -8.55
C ILE A 237 -7.60 4.18 -8.62
N VAL A 238 -7.07 3.45 -7.64
CA VAL A 238 -5.68 3.02 -7.59
C VAL A 238 -5.60 1.50 -7.56
N TYR A 239 -4.55 0.95 -8.15
CA TYR A 239 -4.38 -0.48 -8.33
C TYR A 239 -3.22 -0.98 -7.48
N CYS A 240 -3.56 -1.81 -6.49
CA CYS A 240 -2.60 -2.45 -5.59
C CYS A 240 -1.92 -3.63 -6.31
N ALA A 241 -0.61 -3.63 -6.35
CA ALA A 241 0.16 -4.67 -7.02
C ALA A 241 0.09 -6.00 -6.28
N ALA A 242 0.03 -7.10 -7.05
CA ALA A 242 0.01 -8.44 -6.50
C ALA A 242 1.26 -8.72 -5.64
N GLY A 243 1.02 -9.03 -4.38
CA GLY A 243 2.00 -9.44 -3.38
C GLY A 243 2.87 -8.31 -2.83
N SER A 244 3.22 -7.29 -3.61
CA SER A 244 4.07 -6.18 -3.18
C SER A 244 3.32 -4.91 -2.81
N HIS A 245 2.02 -4.87 -3.04
CA HIS A 245 1.04 -3.86 -2.66
C HIS A 245 1.29 -2.42 -3.14
N GLY A 246 2.37 -2.13 -3.86
CA GLY A 246 2.62 -0.79 -4.39
C GLY A 246 1.40 -0.23 -5.15
N MET A 247 1.12 1.07 -4.98
CA MET A 247 -0.09 1.73 -5.48
C MET A 247 0.14 2.30 -6.88
N TRP A 248 -0.38 1.62 -7.91
CA TRP A 248 -0.21 1.96 -9.31
C TRP A 248 -1.40 2.75 -9.89
N PRO A 249 -1.17 3.60 -10.91
CA PRO A 249 -2.22 4.39 -11.55
C PRO A 249 -3.10 3.58 -12.52
N ASP A 250 -2.63 2.44 -12.99
CA ASP A 250 -3.25 1.65 -14.05
C ASP A 250 -3.06 0.14 -13.83
N THR A 251 -3.80 -0.67 -14.59
CA THR A 251 -3.65 -2.13 -14.60
C THR A 251 -2.57 -2.56 -15.59
N GLY A 252 -1.97 -3.70 -15.32
CA GLY A 252 -1.04 -4.31 -16.27
C GLY A 252 0.21 -4.92 -15.65
N ARG A 253 1.21 -5.05 -16.50
CA ARG A 253 2.54 -5.54 -16.16
C ARG A 253 3.51 -4.35 -16.11
N HIS A 254 4.03 -4.05 -14.94
CA HIS A 254 4.89 -2.90 -14.68
C HIS A 254 6.33 -3.35 -14.42
N GLU A 255 7.20 -3.19 -15.40
CA GLU A 255 8.64 -3.45 -15.28
C GLU A 255 9.30 -2.28 -14.58
N TYR A 256 9.76 -2.47 -13.34
CA TYR A 256 10.28 -1.35 -12.55
C TYR A 256 11.78 -1.40 -12.28
N LEU A 257 12.40 -2.59 -12.23
CA LEU A 257 13.83 -2.74 -12.00
C LEU A 257 14.42 -3.86 -12.87
N LYS A 258 15.49 -3.54 -13.61
CA LYS A 258 16.24 -4.52 -14.41
C LYS A 258 17.54 -4.88 -13.69
N LEU A 259 17.75 -6.17 -13.45
CA LEU A 259 18.94 -6.70 -12.83
C LEU A 259 20.10 -6.80 -13.85
N SER A 260 21.34 -6.92 -13.37
CA SER A 260 22.54 -7.00 -14.21
C SER A 260 22.57 -8.21 -15.14
N ASN A 261 21.95 -9.33 -14.75
CA ASN A 261 21.79 -10.52 -15.59
C ASN A 261 20.67 -10.39 -16.64
N GLY A 262 20.04 -9.22 -16.74
CA GLY A 262 18.96 -8.94 -17.68
C GLY A 262 17.57 -9.35 -17.20
N TYR A 263 17.42 -9.99 -16.04
CA TYR A 263 16.12 -10.27 -15.43
C TYR A 263 15.46 -8.96 -14.99
N THR A 264 14.16 -8.89 -15.14
CA THR A 264 13.40 -7.67 -14.76
C THR A 264 12.42 -7.99 -13.66
N LEU A 265 12.46 -7.22 -12.58
CA LEU A 265 11.46 -7.26 -11.52
C LEU A 265 10.20 -6.57 -12.00
N VAL A 266 9.06 -7.17 -11.69
CA VAL A 266 7.77 -6.78 -12.26
C VAL A 266 6.69 -6.77 -11.20
N ASP A 267 5.87 -5.72 -11.22
CA ASP A 267 4.58 -5.71 -10.57
C ASP A 267 3.46 -6.07 -11.54
N HIS A 268 2.46 -6.73 -11.04
CA HIS A 268 1.22 -7.03 -11.77
C HIS A 268 0.05 -6.41 -11.04
N THR A 269 -0.71 -5.59 -11.74
CA THR A 269 -1.96 -4.99 -11.24
C THR A 269 -3.14 -5.45 -12.07
N SER A 270 -4.30 -5.53 -11.45
CA SER A 270 -5.54 -5.87 -12.13
C SER A 270 -6.76 -5.38 -11.33
N SER A 271 -7.94 -5.39 -11.95
CA SER A 271 -9.20 -5.04 -11.29
C SER A 271 -9.78 -6.25 -10.57
N GLY A 272 -9.20 -6.62 -9.42
CA GLY A 272 -9.75 -7.64 -8.55
C GLY A 272 -10.73 -7.07 -7.52
N THR A 273 -10.61 -7.49 -6.25
CA THR A 273 -11.47 -7.02 -5.16
C THR A 273 -11.43 -5.50 -5.02
N SER A 274 -12.61 -4.89 -4.93
CA SER A 274 -12.73 -3.46 -4.62
C SER A 274 -12.67 -3.25 -3.12
N TRP A 275 -11.78 -2.41 -2.67
CA TRP A 275 -11.73 -1.93 -1.30
C TRP A 275 -12.18 -0.47 -1.28
N HIS A 276 -13.37 -0.24 -0.76
CA HIS A 276 -13.94 1.08 -0.54
C HIS A 276 -13.33 1.64 0.75
N THR A 277 -12.19 2.30 0.66
CA THR A 277 -11.42 2.71 1.84
C THR A 277 -12.18 3.66 2.76
N TRP A 278 -13.20 4.36 2.25
CA TRP A 278 -14.06 5.26 3.01
C TRP A 278 -15.04 4.57 3.96
N GLU A 279 -15.22 3.24 3.87
CA GLU A 279 -16.15 2.54 4.76
C GLU A 279 -15.64 2.43 6.19
N TYR A 280 -14.30 2.42 6.39
CA TYR A 280 -13.69 2.28 7.71
C TYR A 280 -12.47 3.19 7.85
N LEU A 281 -12.69 4.51 7.79
CA LEU A 281 -11.62 5.49 8.00
C LEU A 281 -11.35 5.72 9.49
N LYS A 282 -10.08 5.80 9.83
CA LYS A 282 -9.60 6.20 11.16
C LYS A 282 -8.72 7.45 11.04
N PRO A 283 -9.31 8.65 11.01
CA PRO A 283 -8.56 9.91 10.87
C PRO A 283 -8.00 10.41 12.19
N VAL A 284 -6.78 10.93 12.15
CA VAL A 284 -6.08 11.56 13.26
C VAL A 284 -5.22 12.72 12.75
N PRO A 285 -5.15 13.84 13.48
CA PRO A 285 -4.22 14.90 13.13
C PRO A 285 -2.77 14.42 13.29
N TYR A 286 -1.89 14.88 12.42
CA TYR A 286 -0.47 14.62 12.51
C TYR A 286 0.12 15.25 13.78
N ASP A 287 0.82 14.45 14.55
CA ASP A 287 1.60 14.90 15.70
C ASP A 287 3.10 14.81 15.40
N PRO A 288 3.81 15.94 15.27
CA PRO A 288 5.24 15.94 14.99
C PRO A 288 6.09 15.36 16.13
N SER A 289 5.54 15.26 17.34
CA SER A 289 6.21 14.61 18.47
C SER A 289 6.07 13.08 18.44
N GLY A 290 5.19 12.54 17.58
CA GLY A 290 4.87 11.12 17.52
C GLY A 290 4.05 10.62 18.72
N GLN A 291 3.50 11.54 19.53
CA GLN A 291 2.71 11.18 20.73
C GLN A 291 1.22 11.13 20.42
N TYR A 292 0.79 9.99 19.96
CA TYR A 292 -0.63 9.75 19.68
C TYR A 292 -1.36 9.16 20.89
N SER A 293 -2.68 9.32 20.94
CA SER A 293 -3.51 8.83 22.03
C SER A 293 -4.52 7.76 21.56
N GLY A 294 -5.11 7.02 22.51
CA GLY A 294 -6.13 6.02 22.23
C GLY A 294 -5.67 4.95 21.25
N ASP A 295 -6.50 4.65 20.27
CA ASP A 295 -6.28 3.61 19.25
C ASP A 295 -5.14 3.92 18.27
N PHE A 296 -4.59 5.14 18.33
CA PHE A 296 -3.53 5.60 17.42
C PHE A 296 -2.12 5.54 18.04
N LYS A 297 -1.98 5.09 19.26
CA LYS A 297 -0.68 5.02 19.94
C LYS A 297 0.38 4.24 19.17
N PHE A 298 -0.03 3.26 18.37
CA PHE A 298 0.87 2.50 17.51
C PHE A 298 1.60 3.35 16.46
N LEU A 299 1.06 4.53 16.09
CA LEU A 299 1.72 5.46 15.17
C LEU A 299 3.00 6.08 15.75
N GLY A 300 3.14 6.05 17.07
CA GLY A 300 4.36 6.47 17.77
C GLY A 300 5.47 5.43 17.78
N PHE A 301 5.24 4.22 17.27
CA PHE A 301 6.25 3.16 17.26
C PHE A 301 7.40 3.48 16.31
N GLN A 302 8.60 3.53 16.85
CA GLN A 302 9.82 3.86 16.10
C GLN A 302 10.57 2.63 15.56
N GLY A 303 10.14 1.43 15.94
CA GLY A 303 10.75 0.17 15.52
C GLY A 303 10.22 -0.34 14.18
N ARG A 304 10.42 -1.64 13.94
CA ARG A 304 10.08 -2.32 12.69
C ARG A 304 8.81 -3.15 12.80
N TRP A 305 7.93 -2.98 11.83
CA TRP A 305 6.66 -3.70 11.69
C TRP A 305 6.85 -5.04 10.98
N GLY A 306 7.57 -5.96 11.62
CA GLY A 306 7.82 -7.28 11.06
C GLY A 306 9.13 -7.89 11.55
N ASN A 307 9.42 -9.07 11.03
CA ASN A 307 10.57 -9.86 11.42
C ASN A 307 11.89 -9.24 10.97
N LYS A 308 12.98 -9.63 11.61
CA LYS A 308 14.33 -9.26 11.20
C LYS A 308 14.70 -9.93 9.88
N LYS A 309 15.57 -9.28 9.12
CA LYS A 309 16.08 -9.81 7.85
C LYS A 309 16.83 -11.13 8.04
N ASP A 310 16.69 -12.00 7.05
CA ASP A 310 17.34 -13.31 7.00
C ASP A 310 17.59 -13.75 5.56
N GLY A 311 18.52 -14.70 5.38
CA GLY A 311 18.86 -15.24 4.06
C GLY A 311 19.53 -14.22 3.14
N CYS A 312 20.37 -13.33 3.68
CA CYS A 312 21.25 -12.45 2.93
C CYS A 312 22.48 -13.22 2.41
N GLY A 313 23.14 -12.68 1.38
CA GLY A 313 24.34 -13.30 0.79
C GLY A 313 24.09 -14.48 -0.16
N ILE A 314 22.82 -14.86 -0.40
CA ILE A 314 22.46 -15.94 -1.33
C ILE A 314 22.66 -15.51 -2.79
N SER A 315 22.50 -14.22 -3.07
CA SER A 315 22.77 -13.64 -4.38
C SER A 315 23.27 -12.21 -4.23
N THR A 316 24.57 -12.02 -4.40
CA THR A 316 25.19 -10.69 -4.41
C THR A 316 24.56 -9.79 -5.46
N THR A 317 24.22 -10.32 -6.64
CA THR A 317 23.61 -9.54 -7.73
C THR A 317 22.25 -8.93 -7.32
N VAL A 318 21.39 -9.70 -6.66
CA VAL A 318 20.08 -9.18 -6.23
C VAL A 318 20.27 -8.20 -5.07
N GLU A 319 21.08 -8.57 -4.09
CA GLU A 319 21.35 -7.78 -2.91
C GLU A 319 22.02 -6.43 -3.26
N GLU A 320 23.02 -6.42 -4.14
CA GLU A 320 23.73 -5.21 -4.58
C GLU A 320 22.83 -4.25 -5.38
N LEU A 321 21.94 -4.79 -6.23
CA LEU A 321 21.11 -3.97 -7.10
C LEU A 321 19.78 -3.54 -6.48
N SER A 322 19.22 -4.34 -5.60
CA SER A 322 17.92 -4.04 -4.98
C SER A 322 17.98 -3.81 -3.47
N GLY A 323 19.10 -4.15 -2.82
CA GLY A 323 19.22 -4.16 -1.36
C GLY A 323 18.45 -5.28 -0.66
N GLU A 324 17.93 -6.25 -1.42
CA GLU A 324 16.95 -7.23 -0.97
C GLU A 324 17.61 -8.55 -0.55
N CYS A 325 17.32 -9.00 0.69
CA CYS A 325 17.56 -10.37 1.14
C CYS A 325 16.35 -11.25 0.82
N ARG A 326 16.40 -12.55 1.13
CA ARG A 326 15.21 -13.40 1.00
C ARG A 326 14.08 -12.89 1.88
N LEU A 327 14.35 -12.72 3.16
CA LEU A 327 13.48 -12.03 4.10
C LEU A 327 14.12 -10.69 4.47
N ASN A 328 13.43 -9.62 4.21
CA ASN A 328 13.86 -8.28 4.62
C ASN A 328 13.36 -7.96 6.03
N ASN A 329 13.94 -6.92 6.63
CA ASN A 329 13.35 -6.32 7.81
C ASN A 329 11.92 -5.86 7.52
N GLY A 330 11.04 -6.00 8.50
CA GLY A 330 9.77 -5.29 8.47
C GLY A 330 9.97 -3.79 8.25
N PRO A 331 9.01 -3.09 7.64
CA PRO A 331 9.10 -1.66 7.38
C PRO A 331 9.07 -0.83 8.66
N GLU A 332 9.45 0.43 8.55
CA GLU A 332 9.07 1.45 9.52
C GLU A 332 7.56 1.72 9.43
N GLY A 333 6.98 2.18 10.54
CA GLY A 333 5.57 2.53 10.57
C GLY A 333 5.25 3.80 9.77
N PRO A 334 3.98 4.20 9.74
CA PRO A 334 3.56 5.43 9.10
C PRO A 334 4.27 6.63 9.72
N SER A 335 5.18 7.24 8.99
CA SER A 335 5.90 8.41 9.44
C SER A 335 5.93 9.48 8.35
N GLY A 336 5.68 10.72 8.76
CA GLY A 336 5.85 11.89 7.92
C GLY A 336 4.91 11.98 6.70
N PHE A 337 5.05 13.09 6.01
CA PHE A 337 4.41 13.36 4.72
C PHE A 337 5.50 13.43 3.65
N PRO A 338 5.22 13.08 2.39
CA PRO A 338 6.21 13.03 1.32
C PRO A 338 6.66 14.41 0.84
N PHE A 339 6.03 15.49 1.34
CA PHE A 339 6.24 16.86 0.89
C PHE A 339 6.90 17.74 1.95
#